data_033b4f96bb98dfb9bebada4651cd5644
#
_entry.id   033b4f96bb98dfb9bebada4651cd5644
#
_cell.length_a   1.000
_cell.length_b   1.000
_cell.length_c   1.000
_cell.angle_alpha   90.00
_cell.angle_beta   90.00
_cell.angle_gamma   90.00
#
_symmetry.space_group_name_H-M   'P 1'
#
loop_
_entity.id
_entity.type
_entity.pdbx_description
1 polymer ?
#
loop_
_entity_poly.entity_id
_entity_poly.type
_entity_poly.pdbx_seq_one_letter_code
_entity_poly.pdbx_strand_id
1 'polypeptide(L)'
;MRVFLPEELPLLPGDRFILRESGRDETIGGGQVLDVDPVVKASEAQPDLSVDRVVAERGWIKADELERLTGVSTQPVLGDWVAPSSVVADTEKKVRSLIDHAGPMGLDVARLDEIERLVVVNLDGIDILEGRARPLGQDDVFVNHPLIDELEANPFSPAQPDGLSSDEIRGLIQRGTVIQNDGVLFAASAIDSAATVVAELLGEKPDGVTVAEIRDALGTTRKFALPICALLDSTGVTRRREDLRIAGPRLPTI
;
A
#
# COMPACT_ATOMS: atom_id res chain seq x y z
N MET A 1 32.57 -23.63 -19.40
CA MET A 1 33.55 -22.53 -19.20
C MET A 1 32.78 -21.22 -19.19
N ARG A 2 33.10 -20.28 -18.31
CA ARG A 2 32.58 -18.90 -18.34
C ARG A 2 33.65 -18.00 -18.93
N VAL A 3 33.26 -17.15 -19.90
CA VAL A 3 34.15 -16.19 -20.55
C VAL A 3 33.67 -14.80 -20.15
N PHE A 4 34.59 -13.94 -19.71
CA PHE A 4 34.34 -12.53 -19.45
C PHE A 4 34.84 -11.72 -20.64
N LEU A 5 33.98 -10.92 -21.21
CA LEU A 5 34.32 -10.07 -22.35
C LEU A 5 34.65 -8.67 -21.83
N PRO A 6 35.63 -7.98 -22.44
CA PRO A 6 35.99 -6.60 -22.06
C PRO A 6 34.95 -5.58 -22.49
N GLU A 7 34.12 -5.92 -23.47
CA GLU A 7 33.04 -5.09 -24.00
C GLU A 7 31.77 -5.95 -24.15
N GLU A 8 30.61 -5.30 -24.03
CA GLU A 8 29.31 -5.95 -24.27
C GLU A 8 29.15 -6.28 -25.76
N LEU A 9 28.77 -7.50 -26.06
CA LEU A 9 28.45 -7.95 -27.39
C LEU A 9 26.98 -8.39 -27.46
N PRO A 10 26.29 -8.15 -28.57
CA PRO A 10 24.90 -8.58 -28.79
C PRO A 10 24.83 -10.09 -29.10
N LEU A 11 25.15 -10.90 -28.09
CA LEU A 11 25.16 -12.36 -28.21
C LEU A 11 23.82 -12.97 -27.80
N LEU A 12 23.45 -14.06 -28.47
CA LEU A 12 22.31 -14.91 -28.10
C LEU A 12 22.78 -16.33 -27.81
N PRO A 13 22.05 -17.09 -27.00
CA PRO A 13 22.26 -18.53 -26.88
C PRO A 13 22.13 -19.19 -28.25
N GLY A 14 23.10 -20.05 -28.58
CA GLY A 14 23.22 -20.67 -29.89
C GLY A 14 24.29 -20.05 -30.80
N ASP A 15 24.72 -18.82 -30.53
CA ASP A 15 25.80 -18.18 -31.28
C ASP A 15 27.12 -18.95 -31.17
N ARG A 16 27.86 -19.01 -32.25
CA ARG A 16 29.16 -19.70 -32.30
C ARG A 16 30.29 -18.68 -32.24
N PHE A 17 31.33 -19.05 -31.52
CA PHE A 17 32.53 -18.22 -31.40
C PHE A 17 33.81 -19.03 -31.66
N ILE A 18 34.84 -18.31 -32.06
CA ILE A 18 36.18 -18.86 -32.27
C ILE A 18 37.12 -18.13 -31.31
N LEU A 19 37.99 -18.86 -30.64
CA LEU A 19 39.06 -18.37 -29.78
C LEU A 19 40.36 -18.38 -30.56
N ARG A 20 41.05 -17.21 -30.60
CA ARG A 20 42.35 -17.08 -31.23
C ARG A 20 43.38 -16.64 -30.19
N GLU A 21 44.59 -17.15 -30.29
CA GLU A 21 45.69 -16.71 -29.44
C GLU A 21 46.18 -15.33 -29.91
N SER A 22 46.18 -14.36 -28.99
CA SER A 22 46.70 -13.02 -29.27
C SER A 22 48.22 -13.08 -29.48
N GLY A 23 48.71 -12.70 -30.65
CA GLY A 23 50.09 -12.64 -30.97
C GLY A 23 50.63 -13.76 -31.89
N ARG A 24 49.94 -14.92 -32.00
CA ARG A 24 50.30 -15.98 -32.95
C ARG A 24 49.32 -16.13 -34.11
N ASP A 25 48.21 -15.50 -34.04
CA ASP A 25 47.09 -15.57 -35.01
C ASP A 25 46.57 -17.05 -35.24
N GLU A 26 46.79 -17.90 -34.22
CA GLU A 26 46.38 -19.28 -34.28
C GLU A 26 45.02 -19.49 -33.64
N THR A 27 44.19 -20.29 -34.25
CA THR A 27 42.90 -20.72 -33.66
C THR A 27 43.15 -21.81 -32.62
N ILE A 28 42.83 -21.49 -31.36
CA ILE A 28 43.02 -22.40 -30.22
C ILE A 28 41.76 -23.17 -29.86
N GLY A 29 40.58 -22.73 -30.36
CA GLY A 29 39.34 -23.41 -30.11
C GLY A 29 38.13 -22.62 -30.56
N GLY A 30 37.00 -23.04 -30.14
CA GLY A 30 35.69 -22.40 -30.36
C GLY A 30 34.61 -23.08 -29.56
N GLY A 31 33.42 -22.54 -29.63
CA GLY A 31 32.29 -23.05 -28.89
C GLY A 31 30.98 -22.45 -29.33
N GLN A 32 29.98 -22.73 -28.52
CA GLN A 32 28.66 -22.17 -28.64
C GLN A 32 28.30 -21.46 -27.34
N VAL A 33 27.67 -20.31 -27.45
CA VAL A 33 27.11 -19.57 -26.34
C VAL A 33 25.87 -20.31 -25.84
N LEU A 34 25.84 -20.67 -24.57
CA LEU A 34 24.71 -21.37 -23.95
C LEU A 34 23.93 -20.44 -23.00
N ASP A 35 24.59 -19.40 -22.49
CA ASP A 35 24.02 -18.46 -21.56
C ASP A 35 24.76 -17.12 -21.68
N VAL A 36 24.02 -16.02 -21.85
CA VAL A 36 24.61 -14.69 -22.07
C VAL A 36 24.76 -13.88 -20.79
N ASP A 37 23.98 -14.24 -19.75
CA ASP A 37 24.01 -13.57 -18.44
C ASP A 37 23.76 -14.58 -17.30
N PRO A 38 24.74 -15.44 -17.00
CA PRO A 38 24.58 -16.49 -16.01
C PRO A 38 24.53 -15.96 -14.58
N VAL A 39 23.45 -16.25 -13.86
CA VAL A 39 23.22 -15.85 -12.46
C VAL A 39 23.77 -16.88 -11.46
N VAL A 40 23.92 -18.13 -11.86
CA VAL A 40 24.45 -19.22 -11.02
C VAL A 40 25.98 -19.22 -11.07
N LYS A 41 26.65 -19.60 -9.95
CA LYS A 41 28.11 -19.73 -9.90
C LYS A 41 28.62 -20.71 -10.96
N ALA A 42 29.77 -20.44 -11.55
CA ALA A 42 30.35 -21.28 -12.61
C ALA A 42 30.54 -22.74 -12.21
N SER A 43 30.80 -23.03 -10.93
CA SER A 43 30.94 -24.40 -10.37
C SER A 43 29.63 -25.16 -10.28
N GLU A 44 28.49 -24.43 -10.26
CA GLU A 44 27.15 -25.01 -10.06
C GLU A 44 26.33 -24.95 -11.35
N ALA A 45 26.76 -24.11 -12.31
CA ALA A 45 26.05 -23.87 -13.55
C ALA A 45 26.05 -25.11 -14.47
N GLN A 46 24.90 -25.45 -15.02
CA GLN A 46 24.70 -26.46 -16.04
C GLN A 46 24.04 -25.83 -17.26
N PRO A 47 24.75 -24.97 -17.99
CA PRO A 47 24.16 -24.19 -19.07
C PRO A 47 23.77 -25.09 -20.24
N ASP A 48 22.59 -24.83 -20.76
CA ASP A 48 22.05 -25.40 -22.00
C ASP A 48 21.25 -24.32 -22.75
N LEU A 49 20.57 -24.66 -23.83
CA LEU A 49 19.74 -23.75 -24.61
C LEU A 49 18.28 -23.70 -24.13
N SER A 50 17.98 -24.30 -22.98
CA SER A 50 16.61 -24.36 -22.46
C SER A 50 16.18 -23.04 -21.85
N VAL A 51 15.04 -22.53 -22.31
CA VAL A 51 14.37 -21.37 -21.70
C VAL A 51 13.94 -21.69 -20.27
N ASP A 52 13.43 -22.90 -20.03
CA ASP A 52 12.98 -23.36 -18.71
C ASP A 52 14.10 -23.31 -17.66
N ARG A 53 15.36 -23.64 -18.06
CA ARG A 53 16.51 -23.47 -17.17
C ARG A 53 16.70 -22.01 -16.77
N VAL A 54 16.68 -21.09 -17.74
CA VAL A 54 16.89 -19.66 -17.48
C VAL A 54 15.81 -19.14 -16.53
N VAL A 55 14.57 -19.54 -16.73
CA VAL A 55 13.43 -19.21 -15.85
C VAL A 55 13.64 -19.82 -14.46
N ALA A 56 14.02 -21.11 -14.37
CA ALA A 56 14.22 -21.80 -13.10
C ALA A 56 15.34 -21.18 -12.24
N GLU A 57 16.44 -20.76 -12.89
CA GLU A 57 17.57 -20.12 -12.19
C GLU A 57 17.25 -18.72 -11.65
N ARG A 58 16.31 -17.99 -12.29
CA ARG A 58 15.93 -16.62 -11.92
C ARG A 58 14.67 -16.55 -11.04
N GLY A 59 13.82 -17.56 -11.10
CA GLY A 59 12.49 -17.55 -10.49
C GLY A 59 11.56 -16.65 -11.26
N TRP A 60 11.26 -15.45 -10.76
CA TRP A 60 10.48 -14.44 -11.47
C TRP A 60 11.35 -13.63 -12.41
N ILE A 61 10.97 -13.55 -13.69
CA ILE A 61 11.64 -12.75 -14.72
C ILE A 61 10.60 -12.11 -15.64
N LYS A 62 10.84 -10.88 -16.08
CA LYS A 62 9.96 -10.23 -17.07
C LYS A 62 10.09 -10.91 -18.44
N ALA A 63 8.97 -11.02 -19.15
CA ALA A 63 8.93 -11.71 -20.44
C ALA A 63 9.85 -11.07 -21.49
N ASP A 64 9.94 -9.73 -21.51
CA ASP A 64 10.83 -8.98 -22.38
C ASP A 64 12.32 -9.20 -22.07
N GLU A 65 12.65 -9.32 -20.80
CA GLU A 65 14.00 -9.65 -20.36
C GLU A 65 14.36 -11.09 -20.73
N LEU A 66 13.42 -12.03 -20.50
CA LEU A 66 13.62 -13.43 -20.88
C LEU A 66 13.83 -13.58 -22.39
N GLU A 67 13.06 -12.86 -23.20
CA GLU A 67 13.23 -12.84 -24.65
C GLU A 67 14.60 -12.29 -25.06
N ARG A 68 15.06 -11.22 -24.43
CA ARG A 68 16.43 -10.68 -24.66
C ARG A 68 17.53 -11.69 -24.31
N LEU A 69 17.35 -12.47 -23.25
CA LEU A 69 18.34 -13.45 -22.78
C LEU A 69 18.35 -14.74 -23.59
N THR A 70 17.21 -15.13 -24.18
CA THR A 70 17.03 -16.45 -24.81
C THR A 70 16.78 -16.37 -26.31
N GLY A 71 16.37 -15.20 -26.81
CA GLY A 71 15.87 -15.04 -28.18
C GLY A 71 14.49 -15.69 -28.41
N VAL A 72 13.81 -16.13 -27.36
CA VAL A 72 12.53 -16.85 -27.44
C VAL A 72 11.44 -16.08 -26.68
N SER A 73 10.37 -15.72 -27.37
CA SER A 73 9.20 -15.10 -26.77
C SER A 73 8.41 -16.16 -25.97
N THR A 74 8.12 -15.84 -24.71
CA THR A 74 7.44 -16.73 -23.76
C THR A 74 6.18 -16.04 -23.23
N GLN A 75 5.08 -16.77 -23.10
CA GLN A 75 3.83 -16.23 -22.56
C GLN A 75 3.99 -16.00 -21.05
N PRO A 76 3.68 -14.78 -20.56
CA PRO A 76 3.67 -14.50 -19.13
C PRO A 76 2.64 -15.34 -18.38
N VAL A 77 2.93 -15.65 -17.13
CA VAL A 77 2.01 -16.36 -16.21
C VAL A 77 1.22 -15.39 -15.33
N LEU A 78 1.78 -14.17 -15.12
CA LEU A 78 1.15 -13.15 -14.28
C LEU A 78 1.61 -11.74 -14.72
N GLY A 79 0.70 -10.91 -15.23
CA GLY A 79 1.06 -9.61 -15.80
C GLY A 79 2.10 -9.79 -16.90
N ASP A 80 3.29 -9.17 -16.73
CA ASP A 80 4.43 -9.30 -17.66
C ASP A 80 5.48 -10.33 -17.17
N TRP A 81 5.16 -11.10 -16.12
CA TRP A 81 6.10 -11.98 -15.46
C TRP A 81 5.95 -13.44 -15.89
N VAL A 82 7.10 -14.08 -16.05
CA VAL A 82 7.28 -15.52 -16.29
C VAL A 82 7.95 -16.12 -15.06
N ALA A 83 7.46 -17.28 -14.62
CA ALA A 83 8.04 -18.02 -13.50
C ALA A 83 7.69 -19.51 -13.62
N PRO A 84 8.49 -20.42 -12.99
CA PRO A 84 8.08 -21.79 -12.82
C PRO A 84 6.83 -21.91 -11.99
N SER A 85 5.98 -22.88 -12.25
CA SER A 85 4.73 -23.11 -11.49
C SER A 85 4.96 -23.30 -9.98
N SER A 86 6.08 -23.89 -9.60
CA SER A 86 6.47 -24.03 -8.19
C SER A 86 6.72 -22.68 -7.51
N VAL A 87 7.38 -21.75 -8.19
CA VAL A 87 7.68 -20.41 -7.68
C VAL A 87 6.39 -19.58 -7.56
N VAL A 88 5.48 -19.71 -8.53
CA VAL A 88 4.13 -19.12 -8.44
C VAL A 88 3.40 -19.64 -7.21
N ALA A 89 3.31 -20.96 -7.04
CA ALA A 89 2.63 -21.60 -5.91
C ALA A 89 3.25 -21.21 -4.56
N ASP A 90 4.57 -21.12 -4.47
CA ASP A 90 5.28 -20.68 -3.25
C ASP A 90 4.94 -19.21 -2.91
N THR A 91 4.87 -18.35 -3.95
CA THR A 91 4.49 -16.94 -3.76
C THR A 91 3.03 -16.82 -3.32
N GLU A 92 2.11 -17.56 -3.95
CA GLU A 92 0.70 -17.61 -3.53
C GLU A 92 0.55 -18.07 -2.08
N LYS A 93 1.26 -19.12 -1.69
CA LYS A 93 1.26 -19.63 -0.32
C LYS A 93 1.80 -18.60 0.67
N LYS A 94 2.89 -17.91 0.29
CA LYS A 94 3.44 -16.81 1.10
C LYS A 94 2.41 -15.71 1.31
N VAL A 95 1.77 -15.23 0.24
CA VAL A 95 0.77 -14.17 0.31
C VAL A 95 -0.44 -14.58 1.14
N ARG A 96 -0.96 -15.81 0.97
CA ARG A 96 -2.04 -16.35 1.81
C ARG A 96 -1.66 -16.36 3.29
N SER A 97 -0.45 -16.82 3.61
CA SER A 97 0.06 -16.81 4.99
C SER A 97 0.14 -15.39 5.56
N LEU A 98 0.55 -14.40 4.76
CA LEU A 98 0.56 -12.99 5.21
C LEU A 98 -0.85 -12.47 5.48
N ILE A 99 -1.85 -12.86 4.67
CA ILE A 99 -3.26 -12.49 4.87
C ILE A 99 -3.78 -13.12 6.16
N ASP A 100 -3.52 -14.43 6.39
CA ASP A 100 -3.96 -15.14 7.58
C ASP A 100 -3.37 -14.52 8.86
N HIS A 101 -2.10 -14.11 8.83
CA HIS A 101 -1.42 -13.47 9.96
C HIS A 101 -1.84 -12.01 10.18
N ALA A 102 -2.38 -11.35 9.16
CA ALA A 102 -2.88 -9.99 9.29
C ALA A 102 -4.18 -9.88 10.11
N GLY A 103 -4.82 -11.03 10.35
CA GLY A 103 -6.03 -11.12 11.16
C GLY A 103 -7.22 -10.36 10.56
N PRO A 104 -8.19 -9.96 11.40
CA PRO A 104 -9.46 -9.38 10.94
C PRO A 104 -9.30 -8.06 10.17
N MET A 105 -8.22 -7.32 10.41
CA MET A 105 -7.96 -6.06 9.70
C MET A 105 -7.55 -6.25 8.25
N GLY A 106 -7.13 -7.45 7.85
CA GLY A 106 -6.61 -7.73 6.53
C GLY A 106 -5.20 -7.18 6.28
N LEU A 107 -4.54 -7.73 5.28
CA LEU A 107 -3.19 -7.36 4.86
C LEU A 107 -3.20 -6.06 4.06
N ASP A 108 -2.40 -5.09 4.46
CA ASP A 108 -2.19 -3.85 3.71
C ASP A 108 -1.41 -4.15 2.41
N VAL A 109 -2.09 -4.03 1.27
CA VAL A 109 -1.54 -4.34 -0.07
C VAL A 109 -0.37 -3.40 -0.44
N ALA A 110 -0.31 -2.18 0.13
CA ALA A 110 0.78 -1.25 -0.10
C ALA A 110 2.13 -1.72 0.48
N ARG A 111 2.10 -2.65 1.45
CA ARG A 111 3.32 -3.25 2.05
C ARG A 111 3.90 -4.40 1.24
N LEU A 112 3.17 -4.90 0.24
CA LEU A 112 3.60 -5.97 -0.63
C LEU A 112 4.56 -5.47 -1.71
N ASP A 113 5.46 -6.33 -2.19
CA ASP A 113 6.26 -6.06 -3.37
C ASP A 113 5.42 -6.13 -4.66
N GLU A 114 6.02 -5.82 -5.81
CA GLU A 114 5.31 -5.77 -7.10
C GLU A 114 4.68 -7.12 -7.46
N ILE A 115 5.40 -8.20 -7.28
CA ILE A 115 4.95 -9.56 -7.62
C ILE A 115 3.86 -10.02 -6.67
N GLU A 116 4.06 -9.82 -5.37
CA GLU A 116 3.08 -10.16 -4.34
C GLU A 116 1.76 -9.40 -4.55
N ARG A 117 1.82 -8.13 -4.98
CA ARG A 117 0.63 -7.33 -5.34
C ARG A 117 -0.11 -7.91 -6.53
N LEU A 118 0.62 -8.33 -7.57
CA LEU A 118 0.00 -9.00 -8.71
C LEU A 118 -0.61 -10.34 -8.32
N VAL A 119 0.06 -11.11 -7.46
CA VAL A 119 -0.44 -12.39 -6.97
C VAL A 119 -1.72 -12.19 -6.17
N VAL A 120 -1.75 -11.27 -5.19
CA VAL A 120 -2.91 -11.07 -4.31
C VAL A 120 -4.18 -10.68 -5.08
N VAL A 121 -4.04 -9.89 -6.13
CA VAL A 121 -5.18 -9.48 -6.99
C VAL A 121 -5.79 -10.67 -7.76
N ASN A 122 -4.98 -11.69 -8.03
CA ASN A 122 -5.39 -12.88 -8.78
C ASN A 122 -5.67 -14.10 -7.89
N LEU A 123 -5.56 -13.97 -6.55
CA LEU A 123 -5.83 -15.06 -5.62
C LEU A 123 -7.33 -15.33 -5.46
N ASP A 124 -7.74 -16.56 -5.76
CA ASP A 124 -9.11 -17.01 -5.48
C ASP A 124 -9.43 -16.97 -3.98
N GLY A 125 -10.66 -16.53 -3.66
CA GLY A 125 -11.16 -16.49 -2.28
C GLY A 125 -10.59 -15.35 -1.43
N ILE A 126 -9.95 -14.36 -2.05
CA ILE A 126 -9.48 -13.13 -1.43
C ILE A 126 -10.25 -11.94 -2.01
N ASP A 127 -10.65 -11.03 -1.13
CA ASP A 127 -11.25 -9.75 -1.47
C ASP A 127 -10.30 -8.62 -1.10
N ILE A 128 -10.27 -7.57 -1.93
CA ILE A 128 -9.46 -6.37 -1.65
C ILE A 128 -10.42 -5.20 -1.49
N LEU A 129 -10.55 -4.76 -0.26
CA LEU A 129 -11.38 -3.61 0.09
C LEU A 129 -10.50 -2.52 0.71
N GLU A 130 -10.57 -1.30 0.16
CA GLU A 130 -9.82 -0.14 0.62
C GLU A 130 -8.31 -0.39 0.82
N GLY A 131 -7.70 -1.12 -0.12
CA GLY A 131 -6.28 -1.45 -0.11
C GLY A 131 -5.88 -2.54 0.89
N ARG A 132 -6.85 -3.26 1.48
CA ARG A 132 -6.59 -4.39 2.37
C ARG A 132 -7.13 -5.69 1.80
N ALA A 133 -6.24 -6.69 1.72
CA ALA A 133 -6.59 -8.04 1.29
C ALA A 133 -7.06 -8.88 2.48
N ARG A 134 -8.19 -9.56 2.33
CA ARG A 134 -8.79 -10.45 3.35
C ARG A 134 -9.49 -11.64 2.70
N PRO A 135 -9.78 -12.71 3.44
CA PRO A 135 -10.62 -13.79 2.93
C PRO A 135 -11.99 -13.30 2.49
N LEU A 136 -12.47 -13.82 1.36
CA LEU A 136 -13.79 -13.48 0.82
C LEU A 136 -14.90 -13.79 1.84
N GLY A 137 -15.81 -12.83 2.04
CA GLY A 137 -16.92 -12.97 2.99
C GLY A 137 -16.54 -12.72 4.45
N GLN A 138 -15.32 -12.28 4.75
CA GLN A 138 -14.96 -11.80 6.06
C GLN A 138 -15.56 -10.41 6.28
N ASP A 139 -16.31 -10.26 7.38
CA ASP A 139 -16.90 -8.98 7.76
C ASP A 139 -15.82 -7.91 7.95
N ASP A 140 -16.17 -6.71 7.53
CA ASP A 140 -15.30 -5.56 7.72
C ASP A 140 -15.38 -5.09 9.18
N VAL A 141 -14.34 -5.39 9.96
CA VAL A 141 -14.25 -5.02 11.38
C VAL A 141 -14.34 -3.53 11.64
N PHE A 142 -14.17 -2.71 10.60
CA PHE A 142 -14.24 -1.25 10.75
C PHE A 142 -15.65 -0.69 10.55
N VAL A 143 -16.59 -1.46 9.97
CA VAL A 143 -17.96 -0.96 9.69
C VAL A 143 -18.74 -0.74 10.99
N ASN A 144 -18.60 -1.64 11.97
CA ASN A 144 -19.24 -1.54 13.27
C ASN A 144 -18.19 -1.68 14.39
N HIS A 145 -17.13 -0.87 14.31
CA HIS A 145 -16.05 -0.96 15.28
C HIS A 145 -16.52 -0.37 16.63
N PRO A 146 -16.32 -1.06 17.78
CA PRO A 146 -16.80 -0.61 19.10
C PRO A 146 -16.34 0.82 19.47
N LEU A 147 -15.18 1.24 19.00
CA LEU A 147 -14.70 2.61 19.22
C LEU A 147 -15.66 3.67 18.67
N ILE A 148 -16.35 3.40 17.55
CA ILE A 148 -17.29 4.37 16.96
C ILE A 148 -18.43 4.62 17.94
N ASP A 149 -19.01 3.53 18.47
CA ASP A 149 -20.08 3.62 19.47
C ASP A 149 -19.63 4.36 20.75
N GLU A 150 -18.39 4.08 21.22
CA GLU A 150 -17.81 4.76 22.39
C GLU A 150 -17.61 6.26 22.15
N LEU A 151 -17.13 6.64 20.96
CA LEU A 151 -16.94 8.05 20.60
C LEU A 151 -18.29 8.77 20.40
N GLU A 152 -19.29 8.10 19.87
CA GLU A 152 -20.62 8.64 19.68
C GLU A 152 -21.42 8.76 20.98
N ALA A 153 -21.16 7.92 21.98
CA ALA A 153 -21.78 8.04 23.29
C ALA A 153 -21.40 9.37 24.02
N ASN A 154 -20.21 9.90 23.76
CA ASN A 154 -19.74 11.17 24.30
C ASN A 154 -19.08 12.03 23.21
N PRO A 155 -19.85 12.51 22.24
CA PRO A 155 -19.32 13.05 20.98
C PRO A 155 -18.36 14.25 21.15
N PHE A 156 -18.60 15.08 22.15
CA PHE A 156 -17.80 16.28 22.41
C PHE A 156 -16.84 16.17 23.60
N SER A 157 -16.83 15.02 24.27
CA SER A 157 -15.93 14.74 25.39
C SER A 157 -15.50 13.26 25.39
N PRO A 158 -14.93 12.77 24.26
CA PRO A 158 -14.62 11.36 24.10
C PRO A 158 -13.57 10.89 25.13
N ALA A 159 -13.76 9.65 25.63
CA ALA A 159 -12.75 8.97 26.40
C ALA A 159 -11.54 8.63 25.52
N GLN A 160 -10.36 8.53 26.15
CA GLN A 160 -9.20 8.03 25.44
C GLN A 160 -9.36 6.52 25.26
N PRO A 161 -9.29 5.98 24.05
CA PRO A 161 -9.46 4.55 23.84
C PRO A 161 -8.27 3.78 24.45
N ASP A 162 -8.57 2.77 25.25
CA ASP A 162 -7.58 1.85 25.79
C ASP A 162 -7.52 0.56 24.95
N GLY A 163 -6.31 0.04 24.71
CA GLY A 163 -6.11 -1.28 24.13
C GLY A 163 -6.21 -1.37 22.59
N LEU A 164 -6.40 -0.26 21.89
CA LEU A 164 -6.41 -0.25 20.42
C LEU A 164 -4.99 -0.16 19.84
N SER A 165 -4.74 -0.93 18.80
CA SER A 165 -3.50 -0.83 18.05
C SER A 165 -3.45 0.44 17.19
N SER A 166 -2.24 0.94 16.92
CA SER A 166 -2.05 2.08 16.01
C SER A 166 -2.57 1.80 14.60
N ASP A 167 -2.60 0.55 14.17
CA ASP A 167 -3.09 0.15 12.85
C ASP A 167 -4.64 0.17 12.79
N GLU A 168 -5.33 -0.18 13.88
CA GLU A 168 -6.80 -0.04 14.00
C GLU A 168 -7.21 1.43 13.93
N ILE A 169 -6.59 2.28 14.73
CA ILE A 169 -6.84 3.73 14.71
C ILE A 169 -6.59 4.31 13.31
N ARG A 170 -5.47 3.93 12.68
CA ARG A 170 -5.15 4.39 11.33
C ARG A 170 -6.18 3.92 10.30
N GLY A 171 -6.65 2.68 10.40
CA GLY A 171 -7.71 2.14 9.53
C GLY A 171 -9.01 2.91 9.63
N LEU A 172 -9.45 3.25 10.85
CA LEU A 172 -10.66 4.05 11.09
C LEU A 172 -10.51 5.49 10.56
N ILE A 173 -9.33 6.09 10.74
CA ILE A 173 -9.04 7.44 10.21
C ILE A 173 -9.02 7.43 8.67
N GLN A 174 -8.41 6.44 8.04
CA GLN A 174 -8.36 6.33 6.57
C GLN A 174 -9.77 6.19 5.96
N ARG A 175 -10.71 5.57 6.68
CA ARG A 175 -12.11 5.48 6.28
C ARG A 175 -12.92 6.74 6.53
N GLY A 176 -12.35 7.67 7.26
CA GLY A 176 -13.06 8.90 7.62
C GLY A 176 -14.15 8.71 8.66
N THR A 177 -14.25 7.54 9.31
CA THR A 177 -15.21 7.29 10.41
C THR A 177 -14.74 7.90 11.73
N VAL A 178 -13.42 8.02 11.91
CA VAL A 178 -12.76 8.65 13.04
C VAL A 178 -11.83 9.76 12.56
N ILE A 179 -11.82 10.87 13.27
CA ILE A 179 -10.96 12.02 12.98
C ILE A 179 -10.04 12.23 14.20
N GLN A 180 -8.75 12.41 13.97
CA GLN A 180 -7.77 12.72 15.02
C GLN A 180 -7.31 14.16 14.90
N ASN A 181 -7.38 14.90 16.02
CA ASN A 181 -6.78 16.24 16.14
C ASN A 181 -6.24 16.47 17.55
N ASP A 182 -5.03 17.04 17.65
CA ASP A 182 -4.32 17.30 18.92
C ASP A 182 -4.31 16.09 19.87
N GLY A 183 -4.16 14.87 19.31
CA GLY A 183 -4.13 13.61 20.07
C GLY A 183 -5.50 13.13 20.57
N VAL A 184 -6.58 13.82 20.25
CA VAL A 184 -7.96 13.42 20.56
C VAL A 184 -8.59 12.77 19.33
N LEU A 185 -9.28 11.64 19.56
CA LEU A 185 -10.09 10.96 18.54
C LEU A 185 -11.55 11.36 18.69
N PHE A 186 -12.18 11.70 17.58
CA PHE A 186 -13.60 12.03 17.49
C PHE A 186 -14.27 11.13 16.45
N ALA A 187 -15.51 10.75 16.64
CA ALA A 187 -16.33 10.25 15.54
C ALA A 187 -16.53 11.36 14.49
N ALA A 188 -16.55 11.03 13.22
CA ALA A 188 -16.81 12.02 12.17
C ALA A 188 -18.18 12.67 12.34
N SER A 189 -19.21 11.90 12.73
CA SER A 189 -20.55 12.37 13.09
C SER A 189 -20.57 13.43 14.20
N ALA A 190 -19.61 13.35 15.14
CA ALA A 190 -19.47 14.35 16.21
C ALA A 190 -19.01 15.70 15.68
N ILE A 191 -18.12 15.73 14.69
CA ILE A 191 -17.65 16.96 14.07
C ILE A 191 -18.75 17.60 13.22
N ASP A 192 -19.55 16.80 12.51
CA ASP A 192 -20.72 17.27 11.76
C ASP A 192 -21.79 17.86 12.71
N SER A 193 -22.01 17.20 13.84
CA SER A 193 -22.92 17.70 14.89
C SER A 193 -22.40 19.02 15.50
N ALA A 194 -21.10 19.12 15.76
CA ALA A 194 -20.48 20.36 16.25
C ALA A 194 -20.61 21.50 15.22
N ALA A 195 -20.48 21.19 13.93
CA ALA A 195 -20.68 22.16 12.86
C ALA A 195 -22.11 22.73 12.87
N THR A 196 -23.11 21.89 13.09
CA THR A 196 -24.52 22.31 13.20
C THR A 196 -24.75 23.23 14.41
N VAL A 197 -24.25 22.84 15.59
CA VAL A 197 -24.34 23.67 16.80
C VAL A 197 -23.67 25.02 16.61
N VAL A 198 -22.51 25.07 15.97
CA VAL A 198 -21.80 26.31 15.70
C VAL A 198 -22.53 27.16 14.65
N ALA A 199 -23.22 26.56 13.69
CA ALA A 199 -24.05 27.26 12.72
C ALA A 199 -25.26 27.93 13.39
N GLU A 200 -25.91 27.24 14.36
CA GLU A 200 -26.98 27.82 15.17
C GLU A 200 -26.48 29.05 15.96
N LEU A 201 -25.35 28.96 16.64
CA LEU A 201 -24.73 30.07 17.37
C LEU A 201 -24.41 31.27 16.46
N LEU A 202 -23.88 30.98 15.26
CA LEU A 202 -23.54 32.03 14.29
C LEU A 202 -24.80 32.65 13.64
N GLY A 203 -25.92 31.89 13.58
CA GLY A 203 -27.22 32.43 13.21
C GLY A 203 -27.73 33.49 14.21
N GLU A 204 -27.50 33.25 15.50
CA GLU A 204 -27.83 34.20 16.57
C GLU A 204 -26.81 35.35 16.68
N LYS A 205 -25.53 35.09 16.41
CA LYS A 205 -24.39 36.02 16.53
C LYS A 205 -23.57 36.09 15.24
N PRO A 206 -24.05 36.76 14.20
CA PRO A 206 -23.39 36.83 12.89
C PRO A 206 -21.99 37.43 12.90
N ASP A 207 -21.69 38.31 13.87
CA ASP A 207 -20.39 38.97 14.02
C ASP A 207 -19.28 38.01 14.49
N GLY A 208 -19.67 36.82 15.03
CA GLY A 208 -18.79 35.77 15.45
C GLY A 208 -19.01 35.29 16.89
N VAL A 209 -18.48 34.12 17.18
CA VAL A 209 -18.58 33.47 18.49
C VAL A 209 -17.19 33.13 19.02
N THR A 210 -17.04 33.16 20.34
CA THR A 210 -15.80 32.80 21.02
C THR A 210 -15.70 31.29 21.23
N VAL A 211 -14.48 30.77 21.44
CA VAL A 211 -14.27 29.35 21.84
C VAL A 211 -15.00 29.02 23.14
N ALA A 212 -15.15 29.96 24.04
CA ALA A 212 -15.87 29.75 25.32
C ALA A 212 -17.37 29.50 25.07
N GLU A 213 -18.02 30.30 24.20
CA GLU A 213 -19.41 30.12 23.79
C GLU A 213 -19.64 28.79 23.08
N ILE A 214 -18.72 28.40 22.15
CA ILE A 214 -18.77 27.10 21.48
C ILE A 214 -18.62 25.95 22.50
N ARG A 215 -17.66 26.06 23.42
CA ARG A 215 -17.48 25.08 24.49
C ARG A 215 -18.75 24.90 25.33
N ASP A 216 -19.38 25.98 25.72
CA ASP A 216 -20.58 25.96 26.57
C ASP A 216 -21.76 25.36 25.81
N ALA A 217 -21.94 25.72 24.55
CA ALA A 217 -22.98 25.13 23.68
C ALA A 217 -22.79 23.64 23.41
N LEU A 218 -21.56 23.19 23.26
CA LEU A 218 -21.23 21.75 23.10
C LEU A 218 -21.25 20.99 24.44
N GLY A 219 -21.41 21.66 25.59
CA GLY A 219 -21.37 21.03 26.90
C GLY A 219 -20.06 20.32 27.22
N THR A 220 -18.93 20.87 26.73
CA THR A 220 -17.63 20.21 26.84
C THR A 220 -16.60 21.05 27.61
N THR A 221 -15.37 20.60 27.65
CA THR A 221 -14.26 21.32 28.27
C THR A 221 -13.35 21.96 27.22
N ARG A 222 -12.51 22.91 27.67
CA ARG A 222 -11.54 23.57 26.76
C ARG A 222 -10.60 22.59 26.05
N LYS A 223 -10.28 21.46 26.71
CA LYS A 223 -9.42 20.40 26.17
C LYS A 223 -9.98 19.85 24.85
N PHE A 224 -11.30 19.71 24.74
CA PHE A 224 -11.96 19.17 23.56
C PHE A 224 -12.48 20.26 22.61
N ALA A 225 -12.92 21.39 23.14
CA ALA A 225 -13.41 22.50 22.34
C ALA A 225 -12.34 23.07 21.39
N LEU A 226 -11.07 23.15 21.82
CA LEU A 226 -9.99 23.66 20.99
C LEU A 226 -9.72 22.77 19.75
N PRO A 227 -9.52 21.43 19.87
CA PRO A 227 -9.40 20.55 18.72
C PRO A 227 -10.62 20.59 17.79
N ILE A 228 -11.84 20.63 18.33
CA ILE A 228 -13.07 20.75 17.51
C ILE A 228 -13.05 22.06 16.72
N CYS A 229 -12.80 23.20 17.35
CA CYS A 229 -12.70 24.48 16.66
C CYS A 229 -11.62 24.49 15.57
N ALA A 230 -10.45 23.87 15.83
CA ALA A 230 -9.38 23.74 14.86
C ALA A 230 -9.80 22.90 13.65
N LEU A 231 -10.56 21.82 13.86
CA LEU A 231 -11.14 21.01 12.80
C LEU A 231 -12.15 21.78 11.96
N LEU A 232 -13.07 22.51 12.61
CA LEU A 232 -14.05 23.34 11.91
C LEU A 232 -13.39 24.46 11.10
N ASP A 233 -12.30 25.06 11.63
CA ASP A 233 -11.50 26.06 10.90
C ASP A 233 -10.80 25.42 9.70
N SER A 234 -10.16 24.26 9.85
CA SER A 234 -9.40 23.56 8.79
C SER A 234 -10.30 23.03 7.66
N THR A 235 -11.51 22.61 8.01
CA THR A 235 -12.51 22.11 7.04
C THR A 235 -13.27 23.24 6.36
N GLY A 236 -13.11 24.52 6.83
CA GLY A 236 -13.77 25.69 6.26
C GLY A 236 -15.21 25.87 6.71
N VAL A 237 -15.64 25.18 7.75
CA VAL A 237 -16.93 25.41 8.43
C VAL A 237 -16.90 26.79 9.13
N THR A 238 -15.79 27.06 9.81
CA THR A 238 -15.55 28.38 10.44
C THR A 238 -14.26 29.01 9.91
N ARG A 239 -14.06 30.28 10.23
CA ARG A 239 -12.79 30.99 10.04
C ARG A 239 -12.45 31.75 11.31
N ARG A 240 -11.19 31.67 11.73
CA ARG A 240 -10.70 32.45 12.86
C ARG A 240 -10.51 33.94 12.47
N ARG A 241 -11.09 34.82 13.25
CA ARG A 241 -10.89 36.27 13.19
C ARG A 241 -10.56 36.77 14.58
N GLU A 242 -9.28 36.99 14.87
CA GLU A 242 -8.78 37.30 16.21
C GLU A 242 -9.18 36.23 17.23
N ASP A 243 -10.02 36.58 18.22
CA ASP A 243 -10.53 35.66 19.24
C ASP A 243 -11.89 35.05 18.89
N LEU A 244 -12.48 35.46 17.77
CA LEU A 244 -13.78 34.98 17.31
C LEU A 244 -13.64 33.92 16.19
N ARG A 245 -14.69 33.10 16.06
CA ARG A 245 -14.97 32.27 14.88
C ARG A 245 -16.16 32.86 14.16
N ILE A 246 -15.99 33.10 12.87
CA ILE A 246 -17.02 33.60 11.97
C ILE A 246 -17.40 32.52 10.95
N ALA A 247 -18.50 32.70 10.27
CA ALA A 247 -18.96 31.76 9.23
C ALA A 247 -17.88 31.52 8.16
N GLY A 248 -17.61 30.24 7.88
CA GLY A 248 -16.78 29.79 6.77
C GLY A 248 -17.63 29.43 5.54
N PRO A 249 -17.00 29.15 4.40
CA PRO A 249 -17.71 28.81 3.16
C PRO A 249 -18.45 27.49 3.19
N ARG A 250 -18.18 26.63 4.17
CA ARG A 250 -18.81 25.32 4.35
C ARG A 250 -19.68 25.25 5.61
N LEU A 251 -20.06 26.41 6.16
CA LEU A 251 -21.00 26.43 7.29
C LEU A 251 -22.32 25.78 6.87
N PRO A 252 -22.83 24.79 7.63
CA PRO A 252 -24.16 24.21 7.33
C PRO A 252 -25.26 25.27 7.28
N THR A 253 -26.18 25.11 6.33
CA THR A 253 -27.42 25.90 6.30
C THR A 253 -28.43 25.20 7.21
N ILE A 254 -28.96 25.91 8.17
CA ILE A 254 -29.94 25.45 9.15
C ILE A 254 -31.36 25.75 8.62
#